data_4285d43b17d0c1936dd5c6a1388d956a
#
_entry.id   4285d43b17d0c1936dd5c6a1388d956a
#
_cell.length_a   1.000
_cell.length_b   1.000
_cell.length_c   1.000
_cell.angle_alpha   90.00
_cell.angle_beta   90.00
_cell.angle_gamma   90.00
#
_symmetry.space_group_name_H-M   'P 1'
#
loop_
_entity.id
_entity.type
_entity.pdbx_description
1 polymer ?
#
loop_
_entity_poly.entity_id
_entity_poly.type
_entity_poly.pdbx_seq_one_letter_code
_entity_poly.pdbx_strand_id
1 'polypeptide(L)'
;MAKKGLDDQEKGLGRREVLECMVWAGTGVLWTMTGGVPHSIGLIGEAAAAEPTTGFTFLQMSDSHIGFDKAANPDALGTLREAVAKVKAMPTKPSFIIHTGDITHLSKPAEFDNADKVFSETGVQTHWVPGEHDIIDEDRGKAYLERYGKGSKGAGWYSFDDRGVHFIGLVNVVDLKGGGLGNLGAEQLAWLEADLKGRSNSTPIVVFAHIPMQIVYKEWGWGTEDGMKALELLKRFGSVTVLNGHIHQLVQKVEGNMTFHTAMSTAFPQPAPGSAPSPGPMVVPADQLRSKLGLSTVTVMQGNKPLAFVDNTLAG
;
A
#
# COMPACT_ATOMS: atom_id res chain seq x y z
N MET A 1 -28.72 -15.58 66.19
CA MET A 1 -28.53 -14.52 65.19
C MET A 1 -27.16 -14.68 64.59
N ALA A 2 -27.09 -15.26 63.39
CA ALA A 2 -25.84 -15.56 62.70
C ALA A 2 -25.71 -14.58 61.55
N LYS A 3 -24.62 -13.79 61.46
CA LYS A 3 -24.21 -12.98 60.32
C LYS A 3 -23.54 -13.88 59.29
N LYS A 4 -24.09 -13.95 58.10
CA LYS A 4 -23.49 -14.58 56.94
C LYS A 4 -22.66 -13.50 56.23
N GLY A 5 -21.32 -13.73 56.21
CA GLY A 5 -20.41 -12.91 55.41
C GLY A 5 -20.48 -13.28 53.91
N LEU A 6 -20.49 -12.28 53.10
CA LEU A 6 -20.35 -12.37 51.65
C LEU A 6 -18.83 -12.39 51.35
N ASP A 7 -18.33 -13.52 50.92
CA ASP A 7 -16.97 -13.65 50.32
C ASP A 7 -17.15 -13.49 48.79
N ASP A 8 -16.89 -12.30 48.28
CA ASP A 8 -16.66 -12.06 46.86
C ASP A 8 -15.22 -12.41 46.54
N GLN A 9 -15.00 -13.63 46.06
CA GLN A 9 -13.73 -13.99 45.42
C GLN A 9 -13.73 -13.47 43.99
N GLU A 10 -13.00 -12.41 43.75
CA GLU A 10 -12.54 -12.04 42.41
C GLU A 10 -11.71 -13.18 41.84
N LYS A 11 -12.30 -13.99 40.97
CA LYS A 11 -11.56 -14.95 40.14
C LYS A 11 -10.79 -14.17 39.08
N GLY A 12 -9.54 -13.87 39.34
CA GLY A 12 -8.62 -13.41 38.32
C GLY A 12 -8.55 -14.44 37.19
N LEU A 13 -8.69 -13.96 35.95
CA LEU A 13 -8.55 -14.77 34.74
C LEU A 13 -7.22 -15.51 34.77
N GLY A 14 -7.26 -16.82 34.65
CA GLY A 14 -6.05 -17.67 34.62
C GLY A 14 -5.21 -17.35 33.37
N ARG A 15 -3.88 -17.48 33.50
CA ARG A 15 -2.95 -17.26 32.38
C ARG A 15 -3.34 -18.02 31.11
N ARG A 16 -4.02 -19.14 31.24
CA ARG A 16 -4.49 -19.98 30.12
C ARG A 16 -5.69 -19.35 29.42
N GLU A 17 -6.62 -18.74 30.15
CA GLU A 17 -7.79 -18.06 29.59
C GLU A 17 -7.39 -16.76 28.88
N VAL A 18 -6.38 -16.06 29.38
CA VAL A 18 -5.78 -14.90 28.71
C VAL A 18 -5.10 -15.30 27.39
N LEU A 19 -4.42 -16.46 27.35
CA LEU A 19 -3.81 -16.99 26.13
C LEU A 19 -4.83 -17.48 25.12
N GLU A 20 -5.95 -18.07 25.57
CA GLU A 20 -7.06 -18.48 24.67
C GLU A 20 -7.79 -17.28 24.07
N CYS A 21 -7.96 -16.18 24.80
CA CYS A 21 -8.44 -14.91 24.24
C CYS A 21 -7.46 -14.30 23.22
N MET A 22 -6.16 -14.49 23.37
CA MET A 22 -5.14 -14.00 22.42
C MET A 22 -5.09 -14.83 21.12
N VAL A 23 -5.48 -16.08 21.13
CA VAL A 23 -5.56 -16.93 19.91
C VAL A 23 -6.71 -16.47 18.99
N TRP A 24 -7.71 -15.74 19.51
CA TRP A 24 -8.81 -15.17 18.73
C TRP A 24 -8.48 -13.81 18.09
N ALA A 25 -7.47 -13.11 18.56
CA ALA A 25 -6.95 -11.90 17.92
C ALA A 25 -5.86 -12.33 16.92
N GLY A 26 -6.26 -12.76 15.72
CA GLY A 26 -5.36 -13.22 14.67
C GLY A 26 -4.10 -12.35 14.53
N THR A 27 -2.92 -12.98 14.61
CA THR A 27 -1.58 -12.38 14.46
C THR A 27 -1.36 -11.12 15.32
N GLY A 28 -1.34 -11.31 16.65
CA GLY A 28 -1.04 -10.23 17.58
C GLY A 28 0.43 -9.84 17.54
N VAL A 29 0.73 -8.66 17.03
CA VAL A 29 1.97 -7.98 17.38
C VAL A 29 1.77 -7.42 18.78
N LEU A 30 2.45 -8.01 19.78
CA LEU A 30 2.45 -7.46 21.12
C LEU A 30 3.40 -6.25 21.17
N TRP A 31 2.83 -5.07 21.32
CA TRP A 31 3.62 -3.86 21.54
C TRP A 31 3.97 -3.75 23.02
N THR A 32 5.25 -3.77 23.36
CA THR A 32 5.73 -3.47 24.70
C THR A 32 6.40 -2.10 24.71
N MET A 33 6.13 -1.31 25.74
CA MET A 33 6.80 -0.03 25.97
C MET A 33 7.96 -0.26 26.93
N THR A 34 9.19 -0.05 26.47
CA THR A 34 10.36 -0.03 27.35
C THR A 34 11.07 1.31 27.17
N GLY A 35 11.15 2.10 28.22
CA GLY A 35 11.80 3.42 28.18
C GLY A 35 11.12 4.46 27.29
N GLY A 36 9.80 4.36 27.07
CA GLY A 36 9.04 5.32 26.25
C GLY A 36 9.15 5.09 24.74
N VAL A 37 9.81 4.02 24.29
CA VAL A 37 9.92 3.64 22.88
C VAL A 37 9.10 2.36 22.64
N PRO A 38 8.19 2.33 21.67
CA PRO A 38 7.46 1.11 21.33
C PRO A 38 8.39 0.10 20.65
N HIS A 39 8.48 -1.11 21.22
CA HIS A 39 9.17 -2.24 20.63
C HIS A 39 8.14 -3.32 20.24
N SER A 40 8.21 -3.82 19.03
CA SER A 40 7.45 -5.01 18.61
C SER A 40 8.29 -6.25 18.97
N ILE A 41 7.74 -7.12 19.81
CA ILE A 41 8.31 -8.45 20.02
C ILE A 41 7.51 -9.38 19.13
N GLY A 42 8.15 -9.90 18.07
CA GLY A 42 7.60 -11.02 17.31
C GLY A 42 7.54 -12.25 18.21
N LEU A 43 6.35 -12.65 18.60
CA LEU A 43 6.09 -13.91 19.33
C LEU A 43 6.09 -15.13 18.39
N ILE A 44 6.83 -15.06 17.29
CA ILE A 44 7.00 -16.19 16.40
C ILE A 44 8.46 -16.63 16.50
N GLY A 45 8.72 -17.54 17.43
CA GLY A 45 9.76 -18.52 17.22
C GLY A 45 9.47 -19.24 15.91
N GLU A 46 10.50 -19.75 15.21
CA GLU A 46 10.40 -20.44 13.92
C GLU A 46 9.08 -21.24 13.83
N ALA A 47 8.06 -20.62 13.26
CA ALA A 47 6.84 -21.33 12.92
C ALA A 47 7.24 -22.28 11.79
N ALA A 48 7.25 -23.56 12.07
CA ALA A 48 7.28 -24.58 11.04
C ALA A 48 6.35 -24.12 9.93
N ALA A 49 6.84 -24.10 8.68
CA ALA A 49 6.09 -23.69 7.52
C ALA A 49 4.72 -24.37 7.58
N ALA A 50 3.69 -23.60 7.95
CA ALA A 50 2.34 -24.06 7.83
C ALA A 50 2.12 -24.41 6.36
N GLU A 51 1.60 -25.62 6.09
CA GLU A 51 1.18 -26.04 4.75
C GLU A 51 0.46 -24.88 4.06
N PRO A 52 0.72 -24.60 2.79
CA PRO A 52 0.18 -23.44 2.11
C PRO A 52 -1.34 -23.53 2.11
N THR A 53 -1.97 -22.85 3.04
CA THR A 53 -3.38 -22.51 2.90
C THR A 53 -3.51 -21.80 1.55
N THR A 54 -4.42 -22.25 0.70
CA THR A 54 -4.64 -21.90 -0.71
C THR A 54 -4.82 -20.39 -0.96
N GLY A 55 -3.85 -19.59 -0.54
CA GLY A 55 -3.73 -18.17 -0.78
C GLY A 55 -2.83 -17.88 -1.99
N PHE A 56 -2.77 -16.63 -2.40
CA PHE A 56 -1.82 -16.16 -3.40
C PHE A 56 -1.12 -14.89 -2.92
N THR A 57 0.03 -14.62 -3.53
CA THR A 57 0.84 -13.46 -3.20
C THR A 57 0.95 -12.55 -4.41
N PHE A 58 0.82 -11.26 -4.20
CA PHE A 58 1.19 -10.22 -5.16
C PHE A 58 2.15 -9.22 -4.51
N LEU A 59 2.76 -8.37 -5.32
CA LEU A 59 3.67 -7.33 -4.83
C LEU A 59 3.04 -5.95 -4.97
N GLN A 60 3.33 -5.07 -4.02
CA GLN A 60 3.17 -3.64 -4.19
C GLN A 60 4.56 -3.01 -4.39
N MET A 61 4.71 -2.25 -5.47
CA MET A 61 5.84 -1.38 -5.77
C MET A 61 5.31 0.02 -6.03
N SER A 62 6.11 1.04 -5.79
CA SER A 62 5.65 2.43 -5.89
C SER A 62 6.79 3.39 -6.12
N ASP A 63 6.45 4.55 -6.67
CA ASP A 63 7.31 5.74 -6.68
C ASP A 63 8.71 5.42 -7.23
N SER A 64 8.73 4.85 -8.45
CA SER A 64 9.99 4.48 -9.10
C SER A 64 10.73 5.67 -9.69
N HIS A 65 10.03 6.76 -9.98
CA HIS A 65 10.57 8.05 -10.44
C HIS A 65 11.69 7.91 -11.45
N ILE A 66 11.50 7.08 -12.47
CA ILE A 66 12.52 6.89 -13.52
C ILE A 66 12.81 8.21 -14.19
N GLY A 67 14.08 8.59 -14.23
CA GLY A 67 14.54 9.92 -14.67
C GLY A 67 14.97 10.83 -13.52
N PHE A 68 14.71 10.48 -12.26
CA PHE A 68 15.26 11.18 -11.10
C PHE A 68 16.77 10.90 -10.95
N ASP A 69 17.56 11.97 -10.79
CA ASP A 69 19.03 11.94 -10.80
C ASP A 69 19.65 12.95 -9.79
N LYS A 70 18.91 13.28 -8.72
CA LYS A 70 19.36 14.31 -7.75
C LYS A 70 20.04 13.68 -6.53
N ALA A 71 20.50 14.54 -5.61
CA ALA A 71 21.30 14.16 -4.45
C ALA A 71 20.67 13.06 -3.55
N ALA A 72 19.34 13.00 -3.49
CA ALA A 72 18.64 11.97 -2.70
C ALA A 72 18.82 10.55 -3.26
N ASN A 73 18.93 10.42 -4.59
CA ASN A 73 19.33 9.21 -5.29
C ASN A 73 19.79 9.58 -6.71
N PRO A 74 21.09 9.57 -7.00
CA PRO A 74 21.59 9.89 -8.33
C PRO A 74 21.32 8.80 -9.39
N ASP A 75 20.80 7.64 -9.00
CA ASP A 75 20.50 6.50 -9.89
C ASP A 75 19.21 5.77 -9.48
N ALA A 76 18.06 6.44 -9.68
CA ALA A 76 16.75 5.84 -9.42
C ALA A 76 16.48 4.61 -10.31
N LEU A 77 16.99 4.59 -11.53
CA LEU A 77 16.90 3.43 -12.40
C LEU A 77 17.69 2.23 -11.85
N GLY A 78 18.86 2.47 -11.26
CA GLY A 78 19.66 1.44 -10.61
C GLY A 78 18.96 0.83 -9.41
N THR A 79 18.36 1.64 -8.53
CA THR A 79 17.64 1.12 -7.38
C THR A 79 16.35 0.38 -7.78
N LEU A 80 15.66 0.78 -8.86
CA LEU A 80 14.57 -0.02 -9.42
C LEU A 80 15.07 -1.39 -9.93
N ARG A 81 16.21 -1.45 -10.60
CA ARG A 81 16.82 -2.73 -11.03
C ARG A 81 17.14 -3.63 -9.84
N GLU A 82 17.62 -3.07 -8.72
CA GLU A 82 17.83 -3.82 -7.49
C GLU A 82 16.50 -4.38 -6.95
N ALA A 83 15.42 -3.59 -6.95
CA ALA A 83 14.09 -4.07 -6.57
C ALA A 83 13.61 -5.22 -7.48
N VAL A 84 13.76 -5.08 -8.79
CA VAL A 84 13.40 -6.11 -9.78
C VAL A 84 14.27 -7.37 -9.61
N ALA A 85 15.55 -7.23 -9.29
CA ALA A 85 16.40 -8.38 -9.00
C ALA A 85 15.91 -9.16 -7.76
N LYS A 86 15.45 -8.46 -6.71
CA LYS A 86 14.82 -9.11 -5.55
C LYS A 86 13.54 -9.85 -5.94
N VAL A 87 12.70 -9.28 -6.79
CA VAL A 87 11.50 -9.96 -7.31
C VAL A 87 11.87 -11.25 -8.07
N LYS A 88 12.88 -11.18 -8.91
CA LYS A 88 13.40 -12.36 -9.69
C LYS A 88 13.98 -13.44 -8.78
N ALA A 89 14.57 -13.06 -7.66
CA ALA A 89 15.15 -13.98 -6.68
C ALA A 89 14.15 -14.60 -5.70
N MET A 90 12.89 -14.18 -5.73
CA MET A 90 11.86 -14.73 -4.84
C MET A 90 11.67 -16.24 -5.07
N PRO A 91 11.62 -17.05 -3.99
CA PRO A 91 11.45 -18.50 -4.11
C PRO A 91 10.09 -18.87 -4.72
N THR A 92 9.08 -18.04 -4.50
CA THR A 92 7.76 -18.20 -5.13
C THR A 92 7.46 -16.94 -5.93
N LYS A 93 7.16 -17.13 -7.22
CA LYS A 93 6.83 -16.03 -8.12
C LYS A 93 5.48 -15.41 -7.70
N PRO A 94 5.39 -14.08 -7.51
CA PRO A 94 4.13 -13.43 -7.23
C PRO A 94 3.17 -13.54 -8.42
N SER A 95 1.87 -13.51 -8.15
CA SER A 95 0.84 -13.62 -9.19
C SER A 95 0.86 -12.43 -10.15
N PHE A 96 1.07 -11.24 -9.59
CA PHE A 96 1.20 -9.96 -10.31
C PHE A 96 1.89 -8.91 -9.42
N ILE A 97 2.18 -7.77 -9.99
CA ILE A 97 2.65 -6.57 -9.30
C ILE A 97 1.55 -5.51 -9.40
N ILE A 98 1.29 -4.77 -8.34
CA ILE A 98 0.55 -3.50 -8.34
C ILE A 98 1.58 -2.39 -8.19
N HIS A 99 1.65 -1.47 -9.16
CA HIS A 99 2.45 -0.26 -9.05
C HIS A 99 1.54 0.92 -8.72
N THR A 100 1.78 1.54 -7.56
CA THR A 100 0.90 2.59 -7.02
C THR A 100 1.29 4.02 -7.44
N GLY A 101 1.84 4.16 -8.66
CA GLY A 101 2.06 5.46 -9.32
C GLY A 101 3.47 6.04 -9.15
N ASP A 102 3.71 7.18 -9.79
CA ASP A 102 5.01 7.83 -9.95
C ASP A 102 6.06 6.88 -10.53
N ILE A 103 5.70 6.30 -11.68
CA ILE A 103 6.53 5.40 -12.47
C ILE A 103 7.73 6.17 -13.01
N THR A 104 7.42 7.34 -13.60
CA THR A 104 8.36 8.27 -14.20
C THR A 104 8.56 9.51 -13.33
N HIS A 105 9.59 10.31 -13.59
CA HIS A 105 9.79 11.55 -12.88
C HIS A 105 9.25 12.78 -13.63
N LEU A 106 9.27 12.75 -14.95
CA LEU A 106 8.88 13.89 -15.80
C LEU A 106 7.96 13.49 -16.97
N SER A 107 7.26 12.36 -16.90
CA SER A 107 6.38 11.84 -17.96
C SER A 107 7.05 11.72 -19.35
N LYS A 108 8.37 11.64 -19.43
CA LYS A 108 9.07 11.54 -20.71
C LYS A 108 8.92 10.15 -21.32
N PRO A 109 8.72 10.03 -22.65
CA PRO A 109 8.65 8.72 -23.30
C PRO A 109 9.81 7.79 -22.96
N ALA A 110 11.05 8.30 -22.92
CA ALA A 110 12.23 7.50 -22.59
C ALA A 110 12.24 7.02 -21.12
N GLU A 111 11.58 7.73 -20.20
CA GLU A 111 11.44 7.31 -18.81
C GLU A 111 10.48 6.13 -18.72
N PHE A 112 9.35 6.18 -19.43
CA PHE A 112 8.41 5.06 -19.57
C PHE A 112 9.07 3.85 -20.26
N ASP A 113 9.83 4.07 -21.37
CA ASP A 113 10.52 2.98 -22.07
C ASP A 113 11.51 2.25 -21.14
N ASN A 114 12.21 2.98 -20.27
CA ASN A 114 13.11 2.39 -19.29
C ASN A 114 12.32 1.63 -18.20
N ALA A 115 11.20 2.17 -17.73
CA ALA A 115 10.33 1.48 -16.77
C ALA A 115 9.81 0.17 -17.36
N ASP A 116 9.21 0.20 -18.55
CA ASP A 116 8.71 -0.98 -19.26
C ASP A 116 9.78 -2.05 -19.41
N LYS A 117 10.98 -1.65 -19.84
CA LYS A 117 12.11 -2.56 -19.99
C LYS A 117 12.46 -3.26 -18.68
N VAL A 118 12.59 -2.51 -17.58
CA VAL A 118 13.02 -3.07 -16.30
C VAL A 118 11.92 -3.92 -15.67
N PHE A 119 10.66 -3.49 -15.71
CA PHE A 119 9.55 -4.28 -15.19
C PHE A 119 9.31 -5.56 -15.99
N SER A 120 9.51 -5.53 -17.32
CA SER A 120 9.39 -6.74 -18.16
C SER A 120 10.37 -7.86 -17.75
N GLU A 121 11.50 -7.52 -17.16
CA GLU A 121 12.50 -8.50 -16.69
C GLU A 121 11.97 -9.36 -15.54
N THR A 122 10.95 -8.92 -14.81
CA THR A 122 10.31 -9.73 -13.75
C THR A 122 9.57 -10.93 -14.33
N GLY A 123 9.10 -10.82 -15.58
CA GLY A 123 8.20 -11.77 -16.22
C GLY A 123 6.87 -11.90 -15.46
N VAL A 124 6.48 -10.89 -14.68
CA VAL A 124 5.24 -10.80 -13.90
C VAL A 124 4.38 -9.68 -14.48
N GLN A 125 3.08 -9.93 -14.64
CA GLN A 125 2.14 -8.89 -15.06
C GLN A 125 2.12 -7.77 -14.01
N THR A 126 2.12 -6.52 -14.47
CA THR A 126 2.00 -5.36 -13.59
C THR A 126 0.68 -4.64 -13.87
N HIS A 127 -0.05 -4.31 -12.82
CA HIS A 127 -1.22 -3.45 -12.80
C HIS A 127 -0.79 -2.07 -12.34
N TRP A 128 -1.17 -1.04 -13.12
CA TRP A 128 -0.68 0.31 -12.96
C TRP A 128 -1.78 1.28 -12.57
N VAL A 129 -1.48 2.27 -11.75
CA VAL A 129 -2.20 3.55 -11.66
C VAL A 129 -1.16 4.66 -11.79
N PRO A 130 -1.51 5.83 -12.36
CA PRO A 130 -0.57 6.93 -12.46
C PRO A 130 -0.37 7.64 -11.13
N GLY A 131 0.82 8.18 -10.91
CA GLY A 131 1.07 9.26 -9.98
C GLY A 131 1.04 10.61 -10.69
N GLU A 132 1.19 11.71 -9.95
CA GLU A 132 1.20 13.05 -10.52
C GLU A 132 2.38 13.29 -11.46
N HIS A 133 3.51 12.60 -11.23
CA HIS A 133 4.68 12.67 -12.09
C HIS A 133 4.51 11.93 -13.43
N ASP A 134 3.49 11.09 -13.56
CA ASP A 134 3.21 10.34 -14.79
C ASP A 134 2.27 11.08 -15.75
N ILE A 135 1.74 12.25 -15.34
CA ILE A 135 0.71 12.99 -16.06
C ILE A 135 1.04 14.48 -16.26
N ILE A 136 2.31 14.87 -16.05
CA ILE A 136 2.76 16.26 -16.23
C ILE A 136 3.14 16.59 -17.68
N ASP A 137 2.97 15.64 -18.61
CA ASP A 137 3.10 15.90 -20.05
C ASP A 137 2.06 16.94 -20.54
N GLU A 138 2.32 17.54 -21.70
CA GLU A 138 1.45 18.58 -22.27
C GLU A 138 0.01 18.10 -22.48
N ASP A 139 -0.15 16.81 -22.74
CA ASP A 139 -1.45 16.14 -22.98
C ASP A 139 -2.03 15.51 -21.69
N ARG A 140 -1.52 15.86 -20.51
CA ARG A 140 -2.05 15.48 -19.18
C ARG A 140 -2.28 13.99 -19.01
N GLY A 141 -1.23 13.19 -19.23
CA GLY A 141 -1.24 11.74 -19.03
C GLY A 141 -1.52 10.91 -20.27
N LYS A 142 -1.48 11.49 -21.45
CA LYS A 142 -1.66 10.75 -22.71
C LYS A 142 -0.59 9.65 -22.86
N ALA A 143 0.68 9.97 -22.58
CA ALA A 143 1.76 9.01 -22.67
C ALA A 143 1.55 7.81 -21.74
N TYR A 144 1.03 8.03 -20.52
CA TYR A 144 0.62 6.99 -19.60
C TYR A 144 -0.54 6.15 -20.15
N LEU A 145 -1.62 6.80 -20.63
CA LEU A 145 -2.82 6.11 -21.11
C LEU A 145 -2.55 5.26 -22.35
N GLU A 146 -1.70 5.73 -23.28
CA GLU A 146 -1.32 4.97 -24.47
C GLU A 146 -0.59 3.65 -24.10
N ARG A 147 0.16 3.62 -23.00
CA ARG A 147 0.92 2.45 -22.56
C ARG A 147 0.11 1.53 -21.63
N TYR A 148 -0.54 2.10 -20.62
CA TYR A 148 -1.13 1.35 -19.51
C TYR A 148 -2.64 1.48 -19.43
N GLY A 149 -3.25 2.40 -20.20
CA GLY A 149 -4.68 2.69 -20.14
C GLY A 149 -5.59 1.71 -20.89
N LYS A 150 -5.06 0.67 -21.54
CA LYS A 150 -5.88 -0.27 -22.33
C LYS A 150 -6.93 -0.96 -21.46
N GLY A 151 -8.21 -0.74 -21.80
CA GLY A 151 -9.34 -1.32 -21.06
C GLY A 151 -9.79 -0.51 -19.84
N SER A 152 -9.07 0.54 -19.47
CA SER A 152 -9.46 1.46 -18.41
C SER A 152 -10.57 2.42 -18.82
N LYS A 153 -11.07 3.21 -17.89
CA LYS A 153 -12.06 4.27 -18.07
C LYS A 153 -11.46 5.63 -17.71
N GLY A 154 -12.03 6.70 -18.28
CA GLY A 154 -11.63 8.07 -17.98
C GLY A 154 -10.12 8.27 -18.04
N ALA A 155 -9.56 8.76 -16.97
CA ALA A 155 -8.12 9.02 -16.84
C ALA A 155 -7.28 7.77 -16.48
N GLY A 156 -7.83 6.56 -16.60
CA GLY A 156 -7.09 5.33 -16.39
C GLY A 156 -7.57 4.45 -15.23
N TRP A 157 -8.75 4.72 -14.64
CA TRP A 157 -9.29 3.84 -13.59
C TRP A 157 -9.93 2.58 -14.15
N TYR A 158 -9.88 1.49 -13.40
CA TYR A 158 -10.38 0.17 -13.80
C TYR A 158 -10.56 -0.76 -12.60
N SER A 159 -11.17 -1.91 -12.84
CA SER A 159 -11.23 -3.00 -11.88
C SER A 159 -11.01 -4.35 -12.54
N PHE A 160 -10.63 -5.33 -11.75
CA PHE A 160 -10.53 -6.73 -12.16
C PHE A 160 -10.78 -7.66 -10.97
N ASP A 161 -11.16 -8.89 -11.27
CA ASP A 161 -11.33 -9.94 -10.27
C ASP A 161 -10.21 -10.97 -10.42
N ASP A 162 -9.56 -11.35 -9.31
CA ASP A 162 -8.63 -12.46 -9.27
C ASP A 162 -8.85 -13.31 -8.03
N ARG A 163 -9.07 -14.61 -8.24
CA ARG A 163 -9.22 -15.62 -7.17
C ARG A 163 -10.18 -15.21 -6.04
N GLY A 164 -11.30 -14.59 -6.39
CA GLY A 164 -12.34 -14.19 -5.45
C GLY A 164 -12.12 -12.88 -4.72
N VAL A 165 -11.06 -12.14 -5.06
CA VAL A 165 -10.80 -10.78 -4.60
C VAL A 165 -11.11 -9.81 -5.72
N HIS A 166 -11.74 -8.69 -5.40
CA HIS A 166 -12.00 -7.60 -6.34
C HIS A 166 -10.98 -6.48 -6.16
N PHE A 167 -10.24 -6.20 -7.23
CA PHE A 167 -9.19 -5.18 -7.29
C PHE A 167 -9.68 -3.96 -8.05
N ILE A 168 -9.45 -2.76 -7.49
CA ILE A 168 -9.93 -1.49 -8.03
C ILE A 168 -8.77 -0.49 -8.10
N GLY A 169 -8.33 -0.16 -9.31
CA GLY A 169 -7.36 0.90 -9.56
C GLY A 169 -8.05 2.24 -9.74
N LEU A 170 -7.80 3.19 -8.85
CA LEU A 170 -8.35 4.54 -8.88
C LEU A 170 -7.27 5.55 -9.28
N VAL A 171 -7.69 6.63 -9.94
CA VAL A 171 -6.82 7.74 -10.35
C VAL A 171 -7.22 8.99 -9.61
N ASN A 172 -6.34 9.55 -8.80
CA ASN A 172 -6.62 10.70 -7.95
C ASN A 172 -5.64 11.86 -8.12
N VAL A 173 -4.89 11.87 -9.24
CA VAL A 173 -3.80 12.83 -9.50
C VAL A 173 -4.09 13.85 -10.61
N VAL A 174 -5.17 13.66 -11.40
CA VAL A 174 -5.44 14.47 -12.61
C VAL A 174 -5.91 15.88 -12.28
N ASP A 175 -6.68 16.04 -11.20
CA ASP A 175 -7.29 17.32 -10.80
C ASP A 175 -6.99 17.63 -9.34
N LEU A 176 -5.70 17.87 -9.06
CA LEU A 176 -5.23 18.15 -7.70
C LEU A 176 -5.91 19.39 -7.13
N LYS A 177 -6.29 19.33 -5.86
CA LYS A 177 -6.92 20.41 -5.11
C LYS A 177 -5.91 21.23 -4.30
N GLY A 178 -6.40 22.20 -3.59
CA GLY A 178 -5.53 23.14 -2.84
C GLY A 178 -4.54 22.41 -1.94
N GLY A 179 -3.26 22.78 -2.06
CA GLY A 179 -2.14 22.17 -1.33
C GLY A 179 -1.63 20.85 -1.92
N GLY A 180 -2.09 20.47 -3.12
CA GLY A 180 -1.65 19.23 -3.78
C GLY A 180 -2.48 18.00 -3.40
N LEU A 181 -3.63 18.18 -2.74
CA LEU A 181 -4.52 17.06 -2.40
C LEU A 181 -5.05 16.37 -3.66
N GLY A 182 -5.06 15.05 -3.63
CA GLY A 182 -5.69 14.22 -4.66
C GLY A 182 -7.20 14.46 -4.78
N ASN A 183 -7.76 14.10 -5.93
CA ASN A 183 -9.20 14.19 -6.18
C ASN A 183 -9.63 13.13 -7.18
N LEU A 184 -10.67 12.37 -6.85
CA LEU A 184 -11.26 11.36 -7.73
C LEU A 184 -12.22 11.97 -8.75
N GLY A 185 -13.03 12.93 -8.30
CA GLY A 185 -14.06 13.54 -9.11
C GLY A 185 -15.36 12.72 -9.19
N ALA A 186 -16.43 13.41 -9.63
CA ALA A 186 -17.79 12.84 -9.60
C ALA A 186 -17.95 11.65 -10.57
N GLU A 187 -17.33 11.71 -11.74
CA GLU A 187 -17.43 10.65 -12.74
C GLU A 187 -16.85 9.32 -12.23
N GLN A 188 -15.65 9.37 -11.67
CA GLN A 188 -14.99 8.17 -11.12
C GLN A 188 -15.72 7.64 -9.89
N LEU A 189 -16.25 8.52 -9.03
CA LEU A 189 -17.06 8.09 -7.88
C LEU A 189 -18.34 7.39 -8.31
N ALA A 190 -19.03 7.91 -9.35
CA ALA A 190 -20.22 7.26 -9.89
C ALA A 190 -19.89 5.91 -10.57
N TRP A 191 -18.75 5.83 -11.25
CA TRP A 191 -18.23 4.57 -11.79
C TRP A 191 -17.94 3.56 -10.68
N LEU A 192 -17.27 3.98 -9.60
CA LEU A 192 -16.96 3.12 -8.46
C LEU A 192 -18.22 2.57 -7.80
N GLU A 193 -19.24 3.42 -7.60
CA GLU A 193 -20.53 2.99 -7.06
C GLU A 193 -21.20 1.94 -7.98
N ALA A 194 -21.16 2.15 -9.29
CA ALA A 194 -21.71 1.20 -10.27
C ALA A 194 -20.91 -0.12 -10.29
N ASP A 195 -19.59 -0.08 -10.20
CA ASP A 195 -18.70 -1.25 -10.18
C ASP A 195 -18.91 -2.12 -8.95
N LEU A 196 -19.14 -1.49 -7.82
CA LEU A 196 -19.43 -2.18 -6.55
C LEU A 196 -20.87 -2.73 -6.49
N LYS A 197 -21.78 -2.22 -7.32
CA LYS A 197 -23.22 -2.59 -7.28
C LYS A 197 -23.39 -4.10 -7.52
N GLY A 198 -24.18 -4.73 -6.64
CA GLY A 198 -24.50 -6.17 -6.75
C GLY A 198 -23.41 -7.11 -6.23
N ARG A 199 -22.23 -6.61 -5.86
CA ARG A 199 -21.20 -7.44 -5.21
C ARG A 199 -21.61 -7.82 -3.80
N SER A 200 -21.32 -9.06 -3.42
CA SER A 200 -21.54 -9.52 -2.05
C SER A 200 -20.70 -8.72 -1.05
N ASN A 201 -21.26 -8.42 0.11
CA ASN A 201 -20.53 -7.80 1.22
C ASN A 201 -19.36 -8.66 1.74
N SER A 202 -19.38 -9.95 1.46
CA SER A 202 -18.29 -10.89 1.79
C SER A 202 -17.16 -10.91 0.76
N THR A 203 -17.28 -10.19 -0.38
CA THR A 203 -16.20 -10.10 -1.34
C THR A 203 -15.07 -9.24 -0.76
N PRO A 204 -13.84 -9.76 -0.61
CA PRO A 204 -12.69 -8.93 -0.25
C PRO A 204 -12.39 -7.91 -1.33
N ILE A 205 -12.13 -6.68 -0.93
CA ILE A 205 -11.84 -5.56 -1.85
C ILE A 205 -10.40 -5.09 -1.64
N VAL A 206 -9.67 -4.91 -2.73
CA VAL A 206 -8.37 -4.23 -2.73
C VAL A 206 -8.48 -2.99 -3.61
N VAL A 207 -8.35 -1.82 -3.02
CA VAL A 207 -8.28 -0.54 -3.75
C VAL A 207 -6.83 -0.09 -3.82
N PHE A 208 -6.39 0.38 -4.97
CA PHE A 208 -5.06 0.98 -5.11
C PHE A 208 -5.16 2.30 -5.89
N ALA A 209 -4.49 3.31 -5.37
CA ALA A 209 -4.38 4.65 -5.94
C ALA A 209 -3.04 5.26 -5.53
N HIS A 210 -2.59 6.31 -6.20
CA HIS A 210 -1.31 6.90 -5.87
C HIS A 210 -1.35 7.65 -4.53
N ILE A 211 -2.07 8.77 -4.45
CA ILE A 211 -2.17 9.57 -3.23
C ILE A 211 -3.06 8.85 -2.19
N PRO A 212 -2.69 8.84 -0.90
CA PRO A 212 -3.51 8.23 0.15
C PRO A 212 -4.97 8.65 0.09
N MET A 213 -5.89 7.69 0.19
CA MET A 213 -7.33 7.95 0.14
C MET A 213 -7.83 8.73 1.34
N GLN A 214 -7.18 8.59 2.48
CA GLN A 214 -7.42 9.39 3.70
C GLN A 214 -6.42 10.54 3.79
N ILE A 215 -6.76 11.60 4.51
CA ILE A 215 -5.81 12.68 4.80
C ILE A 215 -4.80 12.20 5.83
N VAL A 216 -3.53 12.08 5.41
CA VAL A 216 -2.39 11.76 6.28
C VAL A 216 -1.76 13.06 6.79
N TYR A 217 -1.46 14.00 5.88
CA TYR A 217 -0.91 15.32 6.21
C TYR A 217 -1.29 16.34 5.15
N LYS A 218 -2.25 17.19 5.48
CA LYS A 218 -2.90 18.10 4.53
C LYS A 218 -1.94 19.14 3.96
N GLU A 219 -1.04 19.64 4.79
CA GLU A 219 -0.08 20.71 4.46
C GLU A 219 0.88 20.32 3.35
N TRP A 220 1.07 19.03 3.12
CA TRP A 220 1.93 18.49 2.06
C TRP A 220 1.15 17.79 0.94
N GLY A 221 -0.17 17.94 0.90
CA GLY A 221 -0.99 17.28 -0.11
C GLY A 221 -1.13 15.76 0.10
N TRP A 222 -0.76 15.25 1.27
CA TRP A 222 -0.80 13.82 1.57
C TRP A 222 -2.20 13.35 1.94
N GLY A 223 -3.04 13.23 0.95
CA GLY A 223 -4.40 12.74 1.08
C GLY A 223 -5.26 13.14 -0.10
N THR A 224 -6.44 12.55 -0.21
CA THR A 224 -7.42 12.77 -1.27
C THR A 224 -8.62 13.53 -0.71
N GLU A 225 -8.95 14.70 -1.30
CA GLU A 225 -9.99 15.60 -0.77
C GLU A 225 -11.37 14.93 -0.70
N ASP A 226 -11.74 14.23 -1.74
CA ASP A 226 -13.01 13.50 -1.83
C ASP A 226 -12.88 11.99 -1.55
N GLY A 227 -11.72 11.54 -1.07
CA GLY A 227 -11.43 10.13 -0.81
C GLY A 227 -12.39 9.49 0.18
N MET A 228 -12.88 10.25 1.17
CA MET A 228 -13.89 9.75 2.12
C MET A 228 -15.20 9.34 1.46
N LYS A 229 -15.57 9.93 0.29
CA LYS A 229 -16.76 9.51 -0.46
C LYS A 229 -16.58 8.10 -1.04
N ALA A 230 -15.39 7.79 -1.57
CA ALA A 230 -15.09 6.45 -2.04
C ALA A 230 -15.03 5.45 -0.89
N LEU A 231 -14.38 5.81 0.23
CA LEU A 231 -14.30 4.94 1.41
C LEU A 231 -15.69 4.62 1.99
N GLU A 232 -16.64 5.56 1.95
CA GLU A 232 -18.02 5.32 2.39
C GLU A 232 -18.69 4.20 1.58
N LEU A 233 -18.49 4.17 0.25
CA LEU A 233 -19.03 3.11 -0.63
C LEU A 233 -18.47 1.72 -0.26
N LEU A 234 -17.28 1.68 0.34
CA LEU A 234 -16.56 0.46 0.70
C LEU A 234 -16.92 -0.07 2.10
N LYS A 235 -17.53 0.72 2.97
CA LYS A 235 -17.82 0.34 4.37
C LYS A 235 -18.66 -0.93 4.52
N ARG A 236 -19.50 -1.24 3.54
CA ARG A 236 -20.36 -2.43 3.59
C ARG A 236 -19.63 -3.76 3.41
N PHE A 237 -18.38 -3.76 2.89
CA PHE A 237 -17.61 -4.98 2.66
C PHE A 237 -16.89 -5.43 3.93
N GLY A 238 -16.82 -6.74 4.15
CA GLY A 238 -16.22 -7.30 5.37
C GLY A 238 -14.69 -7.15 5.46
N SER A 239 -13.99 -6.97 4.34
CA SER A 239 -12.55 -6.77 4.28
C SER A 239 -12.20 -5.83 3.13
N VAL A 240 -11.57 -4.71 3.44
CA VAL A 240 -11.09 -3.73 2.47
C VAL A 240 -9.63 -3.41 2.73
N THR A 241 -8.80 -3.49 1.71
CA THR A 241 -7.39 -3.06 1.77
C THR A 241 -7.18 -1.91 0.80
N VAL A 242 -6.56 -0.84 1.26
CA VAL A 242 -6.25 0.36 0.47
C VAL A 242 -4.74 0.50 0.37
N LEU A 243 -4.20 0.45 -0.84
CA LEU A 243 -2.78 0.54 -1.15
C LEU A 243 -2.48 1.90 -1.78
N ASN A 244 -1.47 2.59 -1.27
CA ASN A 244 -1.07 3.90 -1.77
C ASN A 244 0.47 4.01 -1.86
N GLY A 245 0.94 4.97 -2.65
CA GLY A 245 2.31 5.45 -2.72
C GLY A 245 2.43 6.89 -2.22
N HIS A 246 3.07 7.76 -3.01
CA HIS A 246 3.17 9.20 -2.88
C HIS A 246 4.01 9.71 -1.70
N ILE A 247 3.87 9.12 -0.54
CA ILE A 247 4.53 9.61 0.68
C ILE A 247 5.90 8.96 0.94
N HIS A 248 6.28 7.99 0.13
CA HIS A 248 7.56 7.26 0.18
C HIS A 248 7.90 6.67 1.56
N GLN A 249 6.90 6.41 2.38
CA GLN A 249 7.05 5.88 3.74
C GLN A 249 6.01 4.80 4.00
N LEU A 250 6.37 3.86 4.87
CA LEU A 250 5.42 2.89 5.39
C LEU A 250 4.52 3.57 6.43
N VAL A 251 3.26 3.69 6.09
CA VAL A 251 2.19 4.04 7.04
C VAL A 251 1.14 2.95 6.97
N GLN A 252 0.90 2.30 8.08
CA GLN A 252 -0.15 1.30 8.21
C GLN A 252 -1.18 1.77 9.23
N LYS A 253 -2.46 1.72 8.84
CA LYS A 253 -3.58 2.06 9.70
C LYS A 253 -4.70 1.04 9.49
N VAL A 254 -5.35 0.65 10.57
CA VAL A 254 -6.57 -0.16 10.52
C VAL A 254 -7.71 0.67 11.12
N GLU A 255 -8.81 0.76 10.39
CA GLU A 255 -10.01 1.47 10.80
C GLU A 255 -11.24 0.64 10.44
N GLY A 256 -11.87 0.04 11.45
CA GLY A 256 -12.98 -0.89 11.24
C GLY A 256 -12.57 -2.08 10.37
N ASN A 257 -13.23 -2.23 9.23
CA ASN A 257 -12.98 -3.28 8.23
C ASN A 257 -11.96 -2.88 7.16
N MET A 258 -11.33 -1.72 7.29
CA MET A 258 -10.39 -1.18 6.30
C MET A 258 -8.96 -1.19 6.83
N THR A 259 -8.04 -1.70 6.03
CA THR A 259 -6.58 -1.61 6.25
C THR A 259 -6.00 -0.68 5.19
N PHE A 260 -5.28 0.34 5.62
CA PHE A 260 -4.54 1.27 4.77
C PHE A 260 -3.06 0.95 4.85
N HIS A 261 -2.39 0.90 3.72
CA HIS A 261 -0.97 0.64 3.63
C HIS A 261 -0.35 1.51 2.54
N THR A 262 0.68 2.28 2.91
CA THR A 262 1.50 3.04 1.96
C THR A 262 2.83 2.33 1.73
N ALA A 263 3.32 2.37 0.50
CA ALA A 263 4.58 1.73 0.14
C ALA A 263 5.80 2.62 0.39
N MET A 264 6.95 2.00 0.61
CA MET A 264 8.24 2.64 0.38
C MET A 264 8.41 2.91 -1.13
N SER A 265 9.09 4.01 -1.45
CA SER A 265 9.56 4.26 -2.82
C SER A 265 10.67 3.29 -3.21
N THR A 266 10.84 3.03 -4.49
CA THR A 266 12.05 2.41 -5.02
C THR A 266 13.12 3.42 -5.44
N ALA A 267 12.79 4.73 -5.43
CA ALA A 267 13.68 5.81 -5.87
C ALA A 267 14.35 6.57 -4.70
N PHE A 268 13.59 7.21 -3.84
CA PHE A 268 14.12 8.02 -2.74
C PHE A 268 13.10 8.11 -1.57
N PRO A 269 13.58 8.29 -0.33
CA PRO A 269 12.70 8.53 0.81
C PRO A 269 12.22 9.99 0.88
N GLN A 270 11.12 10.22 1.61
CA GLN A 270 10.65 11.53 2.02
C GLN A 270 10.75 11.70 3.55
N PRO A 271 10.79 12.94 4.08
CA PRO A 271 10.82 13.19 5.52
C PRO A 271 9.49 12.84 6.18
N ALA A 272 9.51 12.57 7.49
CA ALA A 272 8.28 12.38 8.26
C ALA A 272 7.43 13.66 8.26
N PRO A 273 6.08 13.56 8.36
CA PRO A 273 5.18 14.71 8.36
C PRO A 273 5.63 15.81 9.34
N GLY A 274 5.77 17.03 8.85
CA GLY A 274 6.15 18.21 9.66
C GLY A 274 7.61 18.24 10.15
N SER A 275 8.45 17.24 9.81
CA SER A 275 9.86 17.21 10.22
C SER A 275 10.80 18.03 9.30
N ALA A 276 10.27 18.50 8.17
CA ALA A 276 10.97 19.33 7.19
C ALA A 276 10.03 20.43 6.65
N PRO A 277 10.55 21.46 5.95
CA PRO A 277 9.73 22.52 5.35
C PRO A 277 8.82 22.03 4.22
N SER A 278 9.14 20.90 3.57
CA SER A 278 8.40 20.36 2.42
C SER A 278 8.58 18.84 2.34
N PRO A 279 7.71 18.13 1.58
CA PRO A 279 7.80 16.67 1.38
C PRO A 279 8.91 16.27 0.39
N GLY A 280 9.78 17.18 -0.02
CA GLY A 280 10.78 16.93 -1.07
C GLY A 280 11.67 15.73 -0.81
N PRO A 281 12.44 15.27 -1.83
CA PRO A 281 13.33 14.13 -1.71
C PRO A 281 14.31 14.30 -0.54
N MET A 282 14.33 13.34 0.39
CA MET A 282 15.18 13.37 1.56
C MET A 282 16.55 12.78 1.24
N VAL A 283 17.60 13.57 1.44
CA VAL A 283 18.99 13.10 1.33
C VAL A 283 19.35 12.33 2.61
N VAL A 284 19.81 11.12 2.45
CA VAL A 284 20.35 10.27 3.52
C VAL A 284 21.77 9.83 3.17
N PRO A 285 22.60 9.39 4.12
CA PRO A 285 23.90 8.77 3.81
C PRO A 285 23.74 7.63 2.78
N ALA A 286 24.67 7.54 1.83
CA ALA A 286 24.56 6.61 0.71
C ALA A 286 24.43 5.14 1.13
N ASP A 287 25.08 4.77 2.23
CA ASP A 287 24.99 3.43 2.85
C ASP A 287 23.63 3.16 3.53
N GLN A 288 22.84 4.19 3.81
CA GLN A 288 21.51 4.08 4.40
C GLN A 288 20.38 4.12 3.36
N LEU A 289 20.64 4.57 2.13
CA LEU A 289 19.59 4.77 1.12
C LEU A 289 18.75 3.49 0.93
N ARG A 290 19.40 2.35 0.75
CA ARG A 290 18.74 1.07 0.47
C ARG A 290 17.86 0.57 1.62
N SER A 291 18.14 0.98 2.84
CA SER A 291 17.30 0.68 4.02
C SER A 291 16.00 1.52 4.06
N LYS A 292 15.90 2.55 3.23
CA LYS A 292 14.74 3.43 3.10
C LYS A 292 13.91 3.15 1.84
N LEU A 293 14.42 2.32 0.96
CA LEU A 293 13.78 1.92 -0.29
C LEU A 293 13.30 0.47 -0.19
N GLY A 294 12.21 0.13 -0.90
CA GLY A 294 11.72 -1.24 -0.81
C GLY A 294 10.49 -1.55 -1.65
N LEU A 295 9.95 -2.73 -1.39
CA LEU A 295 8.72 -3.26 -1.96
C LEU A 295 7.96 -4.04 -0.89
N SER A 296 6.66 -4.21 -1.05
CA SER A 296 5.82 -4.95 -0.11
C SER A 296 5.30 -6.22 -0.76
N THR A 297 5.45 -7.34 -0.06
CA THR A 297 4.83 -8.62 -0.39
C THR A 297 3.48 -8.68 0.28
N VAL A 298 2.41 -8.87 -0.49
CA VAL A 298 1.04 -8.91 0.01
C VAL A 298 0.48 -10.30 -0.20
N THR A 299 0.12 -10.97 0.88
CA THR A 299 -0.45 -12.32 0.85
C THR A 299 -1.95 -12.25 1.10
N VAL A 300 -2.72 -12.76 0.15
CA VAL A 300 -4.16 -12.98 0.28
C VAL A 300 -4.38 -14.34 0.92
N MET A 301 -4.98 -14.36 2.10
CA MET A 301 -5.39 -15.60 2.78
C MET A 301 -6.81 -15.97 2.36
N GLN A 302 -7.12 -17.25 2.24
CA GLN A 302 -8.52 -17.66 1.99
C GLN A 302 -9.45 -17.27 3.15
N GLY A 303 -10.67 -16.88 2.79
CA GLY A 303 -11.69 -16.40 3.72
C GLY A 303 -11.63 -14.87 3.94
N ASN A 304 -12.46 -14.37 4.87
CA ASN A 304 -12.56 -12.94 5.20
C ASN A 304 -11.42 -12.46 6.12
N LYS A 305 -10.19 -12.91 5.88
CA LYS A 305 -9.02 -12.49 6.67
C LYS A 305 -8.39 -11.24 6.06
N PRO A 306 -7.85 -10.32 6.88
CA PRO A 306 -7.02 -9.21 6.39
C PRO A 306 -5.84 -9.75 5.58
N LEU A 307 -5.37 -8.95 4.62
CA LEU A 307 -4.16 -9.27 3.87
C LEU A 307 -2.95 -9.19 4.80
N ALA A 308 -1.99 -10.09 4.61
CA ALA A 308 -0.72 -10.04 5.31
C ALA A 308 0.31 -9.27 4.47
N PHE A 309 1.03 -8.35 5.11
CA PHE A 309 2.08 -7.54 4.49
C PHE A 309 3.45 -7.93 5.04
N VAL A 310 4.42 -8.03 4.13
CA VAL A 310 5.84 -8.12 4.49
C VAL A 310 6.58 -7.05 3.69
N ASP A 311 7.06 -6.03 4.39
CA ASP A 311 7.80 -4.92 3.80
C ASP A 311 9.28 -5.25 3.77
N ASN A 312 9.85 -5.30 2.56
CA ASN A 312 11.22 -5.69 2.31
C ASN A 312 12.01 -4.48 1.82
N THR A 313 13.06 -4.10 2.54
CA THR A 313 13.96 -3.05 2.09
C THR A 313 14.92 -3.56 1.01
N LEU A 314 15.53 -2.63 0.26
CA LEU A 314 16.58 -3.00 -0.72
C LEU A 314 17.88 -3.38 -0.04
N ALA A 315 18.07 -3.07 1.24
CA ALA A 315 19.30 -3.42 1.99
C ALA A 315 19.42 -4.92 2.32
N GLY A 316 18.32 -5.68 2.32
CA GLY A 316 18.37 -7.12 2.64
C GLY A 316 17.08 -7.61 3.23
#